data_809f9bad4d4eb4031803f2aeca2209e0
#
_entry.id   809f9bad4d4eb4031803f2aeca2209e0
#
_cell.length_a   1.000
_cell.length_b   1.000
_cell.length_c   1.000
_cell.angle_alpha   90.00
_cell.angle_beta   90.00
_cell.angle_gamma   90.00
#
_symmetry.space_group_name_H-M   'P 1'
#
loop_
_entity.id
_entity.type
_entity.pdbx_description
1 polymer ?
#
loop_
_entity_poly.entity_id
_entity_poly.type
_entity_poly.pdbx_seq_one_letter_code
_entity_poly.pdbx_strand_id
1 'polypeptide(L)'
;AANGQLTQITEPISQPPIEPPVISRKPGYELYEKGVKELEAKKYIAARKSLTQAVELGLDEAEEKDAFAKLNQAADQWLFAPTILEGDNLCTWYSVETGDRLAAIGNTYSIPYQFIMKINQISNPAGLSVGKRLKVVQGPFHLKVNRKKYYLLVYLGDVIARVYPVGLGAPDRITPTGLWLSQAGKKQVNPAW
;
A
#
# COMPACT_ATOMS: atom_id res chain seq x y z
N ALA A 1 -44.35 40.94 64.89
CA ALA A 1 -44.09 39.61 64.35
C ALA A 1 -44.33 39.65 62.83
N ALA A 2 -43.30 39.71 62.06
CA ALA A 2 -43.36 39.68 60.56
C ALA A 2 -42.73 38.38 60.12
N ASN A 3 -43.54 37.47 59.57
CA ASN A 3 -43.09 36.22 58.96
C ASN A 3 -42.68 36.53 57.51
N GLY A 4 -41.39 36.50 57.25
CA GLY A 4 -40.85 36.48 55.89
C GLY A 4 -40.80 35.10 55.35
N GLN A 5 -41.67 34.74 54.38
CA GLN A 5 -41.55 33.54 53.59
C GLN A 5 -40.51 33.69 52.52
N LEU A 6 -39.43 32.89 52.59
CA LEU A 6 -38.46 32.73 51.51
C LEU A 6 -39.05 31.78 50.47
N THR A 7 -39.40 32.37 49.30
CA THR A 7 -39.80 31.57 48.11
C THR A 7 -38.53 31.07 47.46
N GLN A 8 -38.28 29.74 47.54
CA GLN A 8 -37.24 29.11 46.76
C GLN A 8 -37.72 29.01 45.30
N ILE A 9 -37.02 29.76 44.41
CA ILE A 9 -37.19 29.61 42.96
C ILE A 9 -36.22 28.51 42.54
N THR A 10 -36.72 27.30 42.34
CA THR A 10 -36.00 26.20 41.71
C THR A 10 -36.28 26.22 40.21
N GLU A 11 -35.55 27.06 39.46
CA GLU A 11 -35.50 26.87 38.03
C GLU A 11 -34.67 25.62 37.72
N PRO A 12 -35.12 24.70 36.86
CA PRO A 12 -34.30 23.59 36.42
C PRO A 12 -33.16 24.14 35.57
N ILE A 13 -31.90 23.94 36.01
CA ILE A 13 -30.73 24.22 35.21
C ILE A 13 -30.78 23.30 33.98
N SER A 14 -31.24 23.82 32.86
CA SER A 14 -31.19 23.14 31.60
C SER A 14 -29.70 23.00 31.22
N GLN A 15 -29.16 21.81 31.36
CA GLN A 15 -27.83 21.51 30.83
C GLN A 15 -27.86 21.70 29.33
N PRO A 16 -26.89 22.43 28.74
CA PRO A 16 -26.79 22.52 27.29
C PRO A 16 -26.67 21.11 26.70
N PRO A 17 -27.20 20.87 25.49
CA PRO A 17 -27.07 19.58 24.83
C PRO A 17 -25.59 19.19 24.80
N ILE A 18 -25.27 18.00 25.31
CA ILE A 18 -23.92 17.44 25.21
C ILE A 18 -23.71 17.15 23.73
N GLU A 19 -23.03 18.06 23.03
CA GLU A 19 -22.59 17.78 21.67
C GLU A 19 -21.72 16.51 21.69
N PRO A 20 -21.98 15.55 20.81
CA PRO A 20 -21.14 14.37 20.73
C PRO A 20 -19.70 14.80 20.48
N PRO A 21 -18.72 14.13 21.08
CA PRO A 21 -17.31 14.50 20.94
C PRO A 21 -16.96 14.55 19.44
N VAL A 22 -16.47 15.69 18.98
CA VAL A 22 -15.92 15.83 17.62
C VAL A 22 -14.69 14.93 17.57
N ILE A 23 -14.86 13.73 17.03
CA ILE A 23 -13.74 12.82 16.80
C ILE A 23 -12.90 13.47 15.70
N SER A 24 -11.81 14.09 16.09
CA SER A 24 -10.82 14.63 15.14
C SER A 24 -10.16 13.46 14.42
N ARG A 25 -10.68 13.13 13.24
CA ARG A 25 -10.13 12.08 12.39
C ARG A 25 -8.84 12.56 11.72
N LYS A 26 -7.93 11.62 11.45
CA LYS A 26 -6.69 11.92 10.73
C LYS A 26 -6.98 12.41 9.30
N PRO A 27 -6.09 13.24 8.72
CA PRO A 27 -6.29 13.83 7.39
C PRO A 27 -6.55 12.82 6.27
N GLY A 28 -6.03 11.59 6.39
CA GLY A 28 -6.22 10.54 5.40
C GLY A 28 -7.58 9.82 5.42
N TYR A 29 -8.42 10.08 6.43
CA TYR A 29 -9.62 9.29 6.66
C TYR A 29 -10.64 9.34 5.51
N GLU A 30 -10.90 10.50 4.94
CA GLU A 30 -11.84 10.64 3.82
C GLU A 30 -11.38 9.87 2.57
N LEU A 31 -10.07 9.90 2.30
CA LEU A 31 -9.47 9.13 1.20
C LEU A 31 -9.47 7.62 1.48
N TYR A 32 -9.33 7.24 2.73
CA TYR A 32 -9.49 5.84 3.13
C TYR A 32 -10.91 5.35 2.85
N GLU A 33 -11.95 6.04 3.32
CA GLU A 33 -13.35 5.67 3.05
C GLU A 33 -13.65 5.61 1.54
N LYS A 34 -13.13 6.60 0.79
CA LYS A 34 -13.26 6.61 -0.68
C LYS A 34 -12.60 5.37 -1.28
N GLY A 35 -11.37 5.06 -0.88
CA GLY A 35 -10.63 3.90 -1.39
C GLY A 35 -11.28 2.57 -1.06
N VAL A 36 -11.91 2.46 0.13
CA VAL A 36 -12.72 1.28 0.51
C VAL A 36 -13.90 1.09 -0.46
N LYS A 37 -14.69 2.14 -0.69
CA LYS A 37 -15.82 2.10 -1.63
C LYS A 37 -15.39 1.77 -3.06
N GLU A 38 -14.25 2.32 -3.50
CA GLU A 38 -13.68 2.03 -4.82
C GLU A 38 -13.26 0.55 -4.93
N LEU A 39 -12.68 -0.01 -3.87
CA LEU A 39 -12.29 -1.42 -3.83
C LEU A 39 -13.51 -2.36 -3.87
N GLU A 40 -14.56 -2.07 -3.10
CA GLU A 40 -15.83 -2.79 -3.10
C GLU A 40 -16.49 -2.76 -4.49
N ALA A 41 -16.40 -1.62 -5.17
CA ALA A 41 -16.85 -1.44 -6.55
C ALA A 41 -15.90 -2.08 -7.59
N LYS A 42 -14.85 -2.79 -7.17
CA LYS A 42 -13.80 -3.41 -8.01
C LYS A 42 -13.04 -2.41 -8.89
N LYS A 43 -13.02 -1.14 -8.52
CA LYS A 43 -12.24 -0.07 -9.17
C LYS A 43 -10.80 -0.06 -8.63
N TYR A 44 -10.06 -1.13 -8.86
CA TYR A 44 -8.76 -1.39 -8.23
C TYR A 44 -7.72 -0.30 -8.50
N ILE A 45 -7.75 0.32 -9.69
CA ILE A 45 -6.80 1.39 -10.06
C ILE A 45 -7.09 2.67 -9.27
N ALA A 46 -8.35 3.02 -9.09
CA ALA A 46 -8.75 4.16 -8.25
C ALA A 46 -8.48 3.86 -6.77
N ALA A 47 -8.89 2.67 -6.29
CA ALA A 47 -8.73 2.24 -4.91
C ALA A 47 -7.25 2.28 -4.45
N ARG A 48 -6.32 1.73 -5.27
CA ARG A 48 -4.88 1.79 -4.93
C ARG A 48 -4.39 3.22 -4.75
N LYS A 49 -4.86 4.17 -5.56
CA LYS A 49 -4.47 5.59 -5.48
C LYS A 49 -5.04 6.24 -4.23
N SER A 50 -6.35 6.12 -3.99
CA SER A 50 -7.02 6.70 -2.82
C SER A 50 -6.46 6.14 -1.52
N LEU A 51 -6.26 4.81 -1.42
CA LEU A 51 -5.71 4.17 -0.23
C LEU A 51 -4.22 4.54 -0.01
N THR A 52 -3.42 4.65 -1.07
CA THR A 52 -2.02 5.12 -0.94
C THR A 52 -1.97 6.52 -0.36
N GLN A 53 -2.75 7.46 -0.91
CA GLN A 53 -2.82 8.84 -0.42
C GLN A 53 -3.34 8.91 1.02
N ALA A 54 -4.31 8.06 1.38
CA ALA A 54 -4.82 7.97 2.75
C ALA A 54 -3.71 7.59 3.75
N VAL A 55 -2.91 6.57 3.41
CA VAL A 55 -1.77 6.14 4.23
C VAL A 55 -0.71 7.23 4.35
N GLU A 56 -0.42 7.96 3.27
CA GLU A 56 0.59 9.02 3.26
C GLU A 56 0.17 10.25 4.07
N LEU A 57 -1.11 10.62 4.02
CA LEU A 57 -1.66 11.70 4.84
C LEU A 57 -1.79 11.33 6.32
N GLY A 58 -1.76 10.03 6.62
CA GLY A 58 -1.85 9.49 7.97
C GLY A 58 -3.27 9.05 8.33
N LEU A 59 -3.33 7.88 8.94
CA LEU A 59 -4.52 7.21 9.45
C LEU A 59 -4.30 6.83 10.92
N ASP A 60 -5.37 6.62 11.64
CA ASP A 60 -5.29 5.95 12.94
C ASP A 60 -4.91 4.47 12.74
N GLU A 61 -4.44 3.81 13.81
CA GLU A 61 -3.79 2.50 13.68
C GLU A 61 -4.71 1.43 13.08
N ALA A 62 -6.00 1.48 13.41
CA ALA A 62 -6.97 0.51 12.91
C ALA A 62 -7.22 0.68 11.41
N GLU A 63 -7.45 1.91 10.96
CA GLU A 63 -7.67 2.25 9.55
C GLU A 63 -6.40 2.04 8.72
N GLU A 64 -5.22 2.36 9.27
CA GLU A 64 -3.94 2.12 8.58
C GLU A 64 -3.74 0.62 8.31
N LYS A 65 -3.99 -0.21 9.31
CA LYS A 65 -3.87 -1.67 9.19
C LYS A 65 -4.87 -2.25 8.19
N ASP A 66 -6.10 -1.77 8.19
CA ASP A 66 -7.12 -2.18 7.23
C ASP A 66 -6.78 -1.68 5.81
N ALA A 67 -6.30 -0.44 5.66
CA ALA A 67 -5.83 0.10 4.38
C ALA A 67 -4.69 -0.75 3.79
N PHE A 68 -3.77 -1.25 4.61
CA PHE A 68 -2.70 -2.16 4.17
C PHE A 68 -3.26 -3.48 3.63
N ALA A 69 -4.23 -4.06 4.30
CA ALA A 69 -4.89 -5.27 3.83
C ALA A 69 -5.61 -5.05 2.49
N LYS A 70 -6.31 -3.92 2.36
CA LYS A 70 -7.03 -3.53 1.14
C LYS A 70 -6.09 -3.19 -0.03
N LEU A 71 -4.95 -2.54 0.24
CA LEU A 71 -3.90 -2.32 -0.77
C LEU A 71 -3.34 -3.65 -1.28
N ASN A 72 -3.09 -4.59 -0.38
CA ASN A 72 -2.64 -5.93 -0.76
C ASN A 72 -3.69 -6.68 -1.58
N GLN A 73 -4.97 -6.61 -1.21
CA GLN A 73 -6.07 -7.17 -1.97
C GLN A 73 -6.18 -6.55 -3.38
N ALA A 74 -6.09 -5.22 -3.47
CA ALA A 74 -6.07 -4.55 -4.77
C ALA A 74 -4.89 -5.00 -5.63
N ALA A 75 -3.69 -5.13 -5.04
CA ALA A 75 -2.48 -5.55 -5.75
C ALA A 75 -2.60 -6.95 -6.37
N ASP A 76 -3.31 -7.86 -5.73
CA ASP A 76 -3.56 -9.19 -6.27
C ASP A 76 -4.34 -9.13 -7.60
N GLN A 77 -5.16 -8.10 -7.79
CA GLN A 77 -5.99 -7.91 -8.98
C GLN A 77 -5.30 -7.08 -10.08
N TRP A 78 -4.60 -5.99 -9.72
CA TRP A 78 -4.00 -5.13 -10.75
C TRP A 78 -2.54 -5.47 -11.06
N LEU A 79 -1.75 -5.88 -10.05
CA LEU A 79 -0.31 -6.11 -10.22
C LEU A 79 0.01 -7.58 -10.51
N PHE A 80 -0.54 -8.50 -9.71
CA PHE A 80 -0.20 -9.92 -9.78
C PHE A 80 -1.12 -10.73 -10.71
N ALA A 81 -2.29 -10.23 -11.06
CA ALA A 81 -3.12 -10.84 -12.10
C ALA A 81 -2.45 -10.71 -13.47
N PRO A 82 -2.61 -11.71 -14.37
CA PRO A 82 -1.98 -11.69 -15.70
C PRO A 82 -2.62 -10.67 -16.66
N THR A 83 -3.70 -10.03 -16.27
CA THR A 83 -4.43 -9.04 -17.06
C THR A 83 -3.97 -7.62 -16.72
N ILE A 84 -4.12 -6.69 -17.66
CA ILE A 84 -3.97 -5.25 -17.43
C ILE A 84 -5.36 -4.65 -17.31
N LEU A 85 -5.61 -3.93 -16.23
CA LEU A 85 -6.88 -3.27 -16.00
C LEU A 85 -6.97 -1.97 -16.79
N GLU A 86 -8.17 -1.59 -17.18
CA GLU A 86 -8.42 -0.31 -17.85
C GLU A 86 -7.98 0.87 -16.98
N GLY A 87 -7.29 1.84 -17.61
CA GLY A 87 -6.76 3.01 -16.90
C GLY A 87 -5.47 2.75 -16.11
N ASP A 88 -4.88 1.54 -16.16
CA ASP A 88 -3.60 1.27 -15.53
C ASP A 88 -2.44 1.80 -16.38
N ASN A 89 -1.78 2.85 -15.89
CA ASN A 89 -0.62 3.47 -16.53
C ASN A 89 0.73 2.89 -16.07
N LEU A 90 0.74 1.95 -15.12
CA LEU A 90 1.96 1.33 -14.59
C LEU A 90 2.25 -0.03 -15.24
N CYS A 91 1.26 -0.61 -15.91
CA CYS A 91 1.40 -1.88 -16.61
C CYS A 91 1.25 -1.68 -18.12
N THR A 92 2.01 -2.46 -18.90
CA THR A 92 1.89 -2.50 -20.35
C THR A 92 2.12 -3.89 -20.91
N TRP A 93 1.71 -4.11 -22.16
CA TRP A 93 1.99 -5.35 -22.88
C TRP A 93 3.29 -5.23 -23.67
N TYR A 94 4.15 -6.22 -23.51
CA TYR A 94 5.35 -6.41 -24.29
C TYR A 94 5.18 -7.64 -25.20
N SER A 95 5.43 -7.51 -26.50
CA SER A 95 5.45 -8.64 -27.42
C SER A 95 6.87 -9.16 -27.58
N VAL A 96 7.08 -10.42 -27.29
CA VAL A 96 8.39 -11.07 -27.34
C VAL A 96 8.91 -11.12 -28.78
N GLU A 97 10.12 -10.63 -28.99
CA GLU A 97 10.81 -10.64 -30.28
C GLU A 97 11.86 -11.75 -30.36
N THR A 98 12.36 -11.99 -31.56
CA THR A 98 13.43 -12.98 -31.79
C THR A 98 14.71 -12.58 -31.08
N GLY A 99 15.26 -13.49 -30.26
CA GLY A 99 16.49 -13.24 -29.48
C GLY A 99 16.26 -12.63 -28.10
N ASP A 100 15.03 -12.31 -27.75
CA ASP A 100 14.70 -11.79 -26.43
C ASP A 100 15.03 -12.75 -25.29
N ARG A 101 15.47 -12.18 -24.19
CA ARG A 101 15.67 -12.85 -22.92
C ARG A 101 14.93 -12.10 -21.82
N LEU A 102 14.27 -12.81 -20.94
CA LEU A 102 13.53 -12.19 -19.81
C LEU A 102 14.39 -11.23 -18.99
N ALA A 103 15.69 -11.53 -18.83
CA ALA A 103 16.62 -10.65 -18.12
C ALA A 103 16.82 -9.31 -18.84
N ALA A 104 16.93 -9.32 -20.18
CA ALA A 104 17.04 -8.09 -20.96
C ALA A 104 15.75 -7.27 -20.89
N ILE A 105 14.60 -7.91 -21.05
CA ILE A 105 13.29 -7.27 -20.88
C ILE A 105 13.16 -6.66 -19.49
N GLY A 106 13.55 -7.41 -18.44
CA GLY A 106 13.53 -6.91 -17.05
C GLY A 106 14.38 -5.65 -16.88
N ASN A 107 15.57 -5.62 -17.47
CA ASN A 107 16.46 -4.45 -17.42
C ASN A 107 15.83 -3.24 -18.11
N THR A 108 15.20 -3.42 -19.30
CA THR A 108 14.49 -2.35 -20.03
C THR A 108 13.41 -1.70 -19.18
N TYR A 109 12.67 -2.50 -18.42
CA TYR A 109 11.59 -2.02 -17.55
C TYR A 109 12.03 -1.76 -16.09
N SER A 110 13.32 -1.87 -15.79
CA SER A 110 13.87 -1.67 -14.44
C SER A 110 13.22 -2.54 -13.36
N ILE A 111 12.92 -3.80 -13.71
CA ILE A 111 12.32 -4.80 -12.82
C ILE A 111 13.07 -6.14 -12.89
N PRO A 112 13.10 -6.93 -11.81
CA PRO A 112 13.66 -8.27 -11.86
C PRO A 112 12.89 -9.18 -12.83
N TYR A 113 13.59 -9.94 -13.66
CA TYR A 113 12.91 -10.86 -14.59
C TYR A 113 12.07 -11.93 -13.86
N GLN A 114 12.45 -12.30 -12.65
CA GLN A 114 11.65 -13.20 -11.79
C GLN A 114 10.27 -12.62 -11.49
N PHE A 115 10.17 -11.27 -11.41
CA PHE A 115 8.89 -10.62 -11.24
C PHE A 115 8.04 -10.73 -12.52
N ILE A 116 8.64 -10.57 -13.71
CA ILE A 116 7.97 -10.81 -14.99
C ILE A 116 7.46 -12.25 -15.05
N MET A 117 8.29 -13.22 -14.66
CA MET A 117 7.88 -14.62 -14.60
C MET A 117 6.66 -14.81 -13.71
N LYS A 118 6.70 -14.23 -12.50
CA LYS A 118 5.62 -14.36 -11.51
C LYS A 118 4.28 -13.84 -12.05
N ILE A 119 4.24 -12.62 -12.57
CA ILE A 119 2.99 -11.98 -13.02
C ILE A 119 2.44 -12.57 -14.32
N ASN A 120 3.28 -13.26 -15.11
CA ASN A 120 2.89 -13.96 -16.34
C ASN A 120 2.81 -15.48 -16.18
N GLN A 121 2.95 -16.00 -14.96
CA GLN A 121 2.87 -17.42 -14.66
C GLN A 121 3.86 -18.28 -15.49
N ILE A 122 5.07 -17.74 -15.72
CA ILE A 122 6.14 -18.42 -16.46
C ILE A 122 6.98 -19.21 -15.47
N SER A 123 7.02 -20.53 -15.63
CA SER A 123 7.82 -21.44 -14.79
C SER A 123 9.27 -21.59 -15.28
N ASN A 124 9.48 -21.54 -16.60
CA ASN A 124 10.80 -21.70 -17.22
C ASN A 124 11.19 -20.46 -18.01
N PRO A 125 12.25 -19.73 -17.62
CA PRO A 125 12.68 -18.52 -18.33
C PRO A 125 13.22 -18.80 -19.76
N ALA A 126 13.63 -20.05 -20.05
CA ALA A 126 14.08 -20.44 -21.39
C ALA A 126 12.90 -20.76 -22.33
N GLY A 127 11.71 -20.93 -21.82
CA GLY A 127 10.50 -21.21 -22.60
C GLY A 127 9.79 -19.99 -23.17
N LEU A 128 10.54 -18.93 -23.48
CA LEU A 128 9.99 -17.69 -24.02
C LEU A 128 9.73 -17.84 -25.53
N SER A 129 8.47 -17.82 -25.93
CA SER A 129 8.08 -17.95 -27.33
C SER A 129 7.96 -16.57 -28.01
N VAL A 130 8.50 -16.43 -29.22
CA VAL A 130 8.34 -15.24 -30.05
C VAL A 130 6.85 -14.97 -30.30
N GLY A 131 6.44 -13.71 -30.25
CA GLY A 131 5.05 -13.28 -30.39
C GLY A 131 4.22 -13.42 -29.11
N LYS A 132 4.74 -14.07 -28.04
CA LYS A 132 4.04 -14.11 -26.75
C LYS A 132 3.92 -12.72 -26.15
N ARG A 133 2.72 -12.37 -25.73
CA ARG A 133 2.49 -11.11 -25.01
C ARG A 133 2.75 -11.29 -23.52
N LEU A 134 3.61 -10.46 -22.98
CA LEU A 134 3.96 -10.41 -21.56
C LEU A 134 3.41 -9.15 -20.93
N LYS A 135 2.76 -9.28 -19.79
CA LYS A 135 2.52 -8.13 -18.92
C LYS A 135 3.85 -7.71 -18.30
N VAL A 136 4.19 -6.45 -18.43
CA VAL A 136 5.35 -5.83 -17.76
C VAL A 136 4.90 -4.60 -17.00
N VAL A 137 5.65 -4.22 -15.95
CA VAL A 137 5.38 -3.01 -15.18
C VAL A 137 6.58 -2.06 -15.32
N GLN A 138 6.30 -0.77 -15.29
CA GLN A 138 7.35 0.25 -15.36
C GLN A 138 7.94 0.47 -13.96
N GLY A 139 9.12 -0.09 -13.73
CA GLY A 139 9.89 0.13 -12.50
C GLY A 139 10.64 1.47 -12.47
N PRO A 140 11.52 1.65 -11.49
CA PRO A 140 11.88 0.67 -10.47
C PRO A 140 10.87 0.60 -9.30
N PHE A 141 10.95 -0.48 -8.51
CA PHE A 141 10.30 -0.52 -7.21
C PHE A 141 11.12 0.25 -6.17
N HIS A 142 10.43 0.98 -5.30
CA HIS A 142 11.02 1.65 -4.14
C HIS A 142 10.50 1.02 -2.84
N LEU A 143 11.36 0.96 -1.83
CA LEU A 143 11.05 0.34 -0.54
C LEU A 143 11.14 1.38 0.58
N LYS A 144 10.10 1.45 1.42
CA LYS A 144 10.07 2.30 2.61
C LYS A 144 9.81 1.45 3.85
N VAL A 145 10.81 1.32 4.71
CA VAL A 145 10.69 0.58 5.98
C VAL A 145 10.29 1.52 7.09
N ASN A 146 9.18 1.24 7.77
CA ASN A 146 8.81 1.92 9.00
C ASN A 146 9.30 1.09 10.19
N ARG A 147 10.36 1.55 10.86
CA ARG A 147 10.97 0.87 11.99
C ARG A 147 10.09 0.88 13.26
N LYS A 148 9.27 1.93 13.44
CA LYS A 148 8.42 2.06 14.63
C LYS A 148 7.21 1.15 14.56
N LYS A 149 6.69 0.91 13.37
CA LYS A 149 5.46 0.15 13.13
C LYS A 149 5.71 -1.23 12.48
N TYR A 150 6.97 -1.60 12.25
CA TYR A 150 7.40 -2.92 11.75
C TYR A 150 6.75 -3.32 10.43
N TYR A 151 6.70 -2.40 9.46
CA TYR A 151 6.22 -2.71 8.11
C TYR A 151 7.14 -2.16 7.01
N LEU A 152 7.07 -2.79 5.85
CA LEU A 152 7.70 -2.43 4.60
C LEU A 152 6.63 -2.06 3.59
N LEU A 153 6.68 -0.85 3.06
CA LEU A 153 5.91 -0.42 1.90
C LEU A 153 6.74 -0.61 0.64
N VAL A 154 6.16 -1.27 -0.34
CA VAL A 154 6.72 -1.41 -1.69
C VAL A 154 5.98 -0.46 -2.60
N TYR A 155 6.66 0.52 -3.16
CA TYR A 155 6.11 1.47 -4.11
C TYR A 155 6.43 1.08 -5.55
N LEU A 156 5.49 1.34 -6.44
CA LEU A 156 5.70 1.37 -7.88
C LEU A 156 5.17 2.72 -8.40
N GLY A 157 6.07 3.56 -8.91
CA GLY A 157 5.73 4.97 -9.13
C GLY A 157 5.28 5.64 -7.82
N ASP A 158 4.13 6.26 -7.85
CA ASP A 158 3.52 7.01 -6.75
C ASP A 158 2.50 6.21 -5.91
N VAL A 159 2.35 4.90 -6.16
CA VAL A 159 1.38 4.07 -5.43
C VAL A 159 2.05 2.96 -4.64
N ILE A 160 1.44 2.60 -3.52
CA ILE A 160 1.83 1.42 -2.73
C ILE A 160 1.37 0.17 -3.48
N ALA A 161 2.34 -0.59 -3.96
CA ALA A 161 2.12 -1.83 -4.69
C ALA A 161 1.96 -3.04 -3.76
N ARG A 162 2.61 -3.02 -2.57
CA ARG A 162 2.50 -4.09 -1.58
C ARG A 162 2.92 -3.61 -0.19
N VAL A 163 2.36 -4.21 0.83
CA VAL A 163 2.75 -3.99 2.24
C VAL A 163 3.10 -5.32 2.88
N TYR A 164 4.21 -5.35 3.59
CA TYR A 164 4.67 -6.54 4.31
C TYR A 164 4.99 -6.21 5.77
N PRO A 165 4.64 -7.07 6.72
CA PRO A 165 5.23 -7.00 8.05
C PRO A 165 6.73 -7.37 7.95
N VAL A 166 7.58 -6.72 8.76
CA VAL A 166 9.01 -6.98 8.77
C VAL A 166 9.55 -7.12 10.18
N GLY A 167 10.50 -8.05 10.36
CA GLY A 167 11.37 -8.09 11.52
C GLY A 167 12.49 -7.06 11.37
N LEU A 168 12.92 -6.49 12.48
CA LEU A 168 14.05 -5.57 12.54
C LEU A 168 15.16 -6.19 13.38
N GLY A 169 16.34 -5.59 13.32
CA GLY A 169 17.46 -6.01 14.15
C GLY A 169 17.13 -5.98 15.64
N ALA A 170 17.75 -6.88 16.40
CA ALA A 170 17.64 -6.95 17.85
C ALA A 170 18.09 -5.63 18.52
N PRO A 171 17.72 -5.38 19.79
CA PRO A 171 18.08 -4.13 20.48
C PRO A 171 19.57 -3.81 20.49
N ASP A 172 20.43 -4.84 20.49
CA ASP A 172 21.90 -4.75 20.40
C ASP A 172 22.43 -4.62 18.98
N ARG A 173 21.58 -4.82 17.96
CA ARG A 173 21.92 -4.75 16.52
C ARG A 173 20.87 -3.95 15.75
N ILE A 174 20.75 -2.69 16.09
CA ILE A 174 19.72 -1.80 15.57
C ILE A 174 19.83 -1.70 14.05
N THR A 175 18.72 -1.93 13.33
CA THR A 175 18.63 -1.65 11.90
C THR A 175 18.91 -0.17 11.65
N PRO A 176 19.95 0.21 10.88
CA PRO A 176 20.29 1.61 10.67
C PRO A 176 19.20 2.33 9.88
N THR A 177 19.11 3.65 10.08
CA THR A 177 18.25 4.54 9.30
C THR A 177 19.04 5.15 8.15
N GLY A 178 18.37 5.55 7.09
CA GLY A 178 19.00 6.22 5.95
C GLY A 178 18.43 5.75 4.62
N LEU A 179 18.99 6.29 3.54
CA LEU A 179 18.71 5.89 2.18
C LEU A 179 19.66 4.75 1.79
N TRP A 180 19.12 3.65 1.30
CA TRP A 180 19.86 2.46 0.93
C TRP A 180 19.58 2.12 -0.52
N LEU A 181 20.62 1.80 -1.28
CA LEU A 181 20.50 1.29 -2.64
C LEU A 181 20.72 -0.23 -2.61
N SER A 182 19.76 -0.98 -3.17
CA SER A 182 19.96 -2.41 -3.38
C SER A 182 21.00 -2.63 -4.48
N GLN A 183 22.00 -3.47 -4.20
CA GLN A 183 23.00 -3.84 -5.20
C GLN A 183 22.52 -5.05 -5.99
N ALA A 184 22.49 -4.93 -7.33
CA ALA A 184 22.15 -6.05 -8.22
C ALA A 184 23.09 -7.25 -7.97
N GLY A 185 22.51 -8.45 -7.96
CA GLY A 185 23.24 -9.71 -7.82
C GLY A 185 23.78 -10.03 -6.41
N LYS A 186 23.58 -9.15 -5.44
CA LYS A 186 24.02 -9.36 -4.05
C LYS A 186 22.87 -9.74 -3.10
N LYS A 187 21.98 -10.62 -3.55
CA LYS A 187 21.00 -11.21 -2.63
C LYS A 187 21.72 -12.12 -1.64
N GLN A 188 21.96 -11.64 -0.42
CA GLN A 188 22.33 -12.53 0.70
C GLN A 188 21.04 -13.05 1.32
N VAL A 189 20.79 -14.34 1.15
CA VAL A 189 19.88 -15.07 2.04
C VAL A 189 20.74 -15.47 3.22
N ASN A 190 20.52 -14.87 4.38
CA ASN A 190 21.21 -15.32 5.59
C ASN A 190 20.49 -16.54 6.15
N PRO A 191 21.07 -17.75 6.07
CA PRO A 191 20.45 -18.98 6.57
C PRO A 191 20.46 -19.10 8.10
N ALA A 192 21.01 -18.12 8.80
CA ALA A 192 21.19 -18.13 10.26
C ALA A 192 20.12 -17.34 11.03
N TRP A 193 18.94 -17.23 10.48
CA TRP A 193 17.76 -16.69 11.20
C TRP A 193 16.94 -17.81 11.75
#